data_1d12c9783e0d905979dfa83099495f9d
#
_entry.id   1d12c9783e0d905979dfa83099495f9d
#
_cell.length_a   1.000
_cell.length_b   1.000
_cell.length_c   1.000
_cell.angle_alpha   90.00
_cell.angle_beta   90.00
_cell.angle_gamma   90.00
#
_symmetry.space_group_name_H-M   'P 1'
#
loop_
_entity.id
_entity.type
_entity.pdbx_description
1 polymer ?
#
loop_
_entity_poly.entity_id
_entity_poly.type
_entity_poly.pdbx_seq_one_letter_code
_entity_poly.pdbx_strand_id
1 'polypeptide(L)'
;MWWIYPLYILDLALMVYLSFTLGNIVDMLDKKTKISGAFIGGVLLAAVTSLPELFTAFSSIFLVHNATFVVGDILGSIIFDLVVLAIETFIWIKHFHESKFQRWHIFNGLFCLAMYLAAAYAFFVPKEYQLMLGDINVMSVLIFALYVVTLFLQPKTSEDEENEKEEVKWSLKKIWVLFGVCSIVLIGSSVALTYLTALIQRAIPALSGSVAGALLLGVGTSIPEIISTAQLFRKKNYDAGFGNMIGSCTFDFAILAIADFVSWHQMAEGLHNVVERGIFIAEPDALQFEIAGLAVCAAVILLCVLRSCTKLFERHKALSYVITGILATGCTAAYVLVFAL
;
A
#
# COMPACT_ATOMS: atom_id res chain seq x y z
N MET A 1 -5.04 22.12 22.64
CA MET A 1 -4.59 21.28 21.47
C MET A 1 -5.73 20.83 20.54
N TRP A 2 -6.97 21.27 20.75
CA TRP A 2 -8.13 20.89 19.91
C TRP A 2 -8.01 21.23 18.42
N TRP A 3 -7.19 22.22 18.05
CA TRP A 3 -6.95 22.68 16.68
C TRP A 3 -6.23 21.64 15.79
N ILE A 4 -5.61 20.60 16.39
CA ILE A 4 -4.88 19.56 15.67
C ILE A 4 -5.85 18.70 14.84
N TYR A 5 -7.00 18.34 15.40
CA TYR A 5 -7.99 17.48 14.76
C TYR A 5 -8.58 18.10 13.47
N PRO A 6 -9.02 19.37 13.47
CA PRO A 6 -9.46 20.01 12.23
C PRO A 6 -8.36 20.10 11.17
N LEU A 7 -7.10 20.36 11.56
CA LEU A 7 -5.98 20.38 10.61
C LEU A 7 -5.71 19.02 10.02
N TYR A 8 -5.76 17.96 10.82
CA TYR A 8 -5.63 16.58 10.35
C TYR A 8 -6.72 16.23 9.33
N ILE A 9 -7.98 16.54 9.61
CA ILE A 9 -9.09 16.32 8.68
C ILE A 9 -8.93 17.16 7.40
N LEU A 10 -8.47 18.38 7.51
CA LEU A 10 -8.22 19.26 6.34
C LEU A 10 -7.11 18.68 5.46
N ASP A 11 -6.04 18.17 6.06
CA ASP A 11 -4.93 17.54 5.35
C ASP A 11 -5.39 16.27 4.63
N LEU A 12 -6.17 15.40 5.30
CA LEU A 12 -6.81 14.26 4.64
C LEU A 12 -7.70 14.67 3.45
N ALA A 13 -8.49 15.72 3.59
CA ALA A 13 -9.31 16.25 2.50
C ALA A 13 -8.47 16.75 1.33
N LEU A 14 -7.31 17.36 1.61
CA LEU A 14 -6.34 17.76 0.60
C LEU A 14 -5.74 16.54 -0.12
N MET A 15 -5.36 15.49 0.62
CA MET A 15 -4.86 14.23 0.04
C MET A 15 -5.89 13.58 -0.89
N VAL A 16 -7.16 13.52 -0.47
CA VAL A 16 -8.28 13.05 -1.30
C VAL A 16 -8.37 13.84 -2.60
N TYR A 17 -8.35 15.18 -2.52
CA TYR A 17 -8.42 16.05 -3.71
C TYR A 17 -7.24 15.85 -4.65
N LEU A 18 -6.03 15.77 -4.11
CA LEU A 18 -4.81 15.56 -4.90
C LEU A 18 -4.82 14.20 -5.57
N SER A 19 -5.28 13.15 -4.89
CA SER A 19 -5.39 11.79 -5.41
C SER A 19 -6.35 11.72 -6.61
N PHE A 20 -7.52 12.33 -6.48
CA PHE A 20 -8.46 12.47 -7.60
C PHE A 20 -7.83 13.19 -8.79
N THR A 21 -7.11 14.26 -8.53
CA THR A 21 -6.46 15.06 -9.57
C THR A 21 -5.35 14.28 -10.26
N LEU A 22 -4.51 13.59 -9.48
CA LEU A 22 -3.43 12.74 -10.00
C LEU A 22 -3.96 11.57 -10.82
N GLY A 23 -5.00 10.88 -10.37
CA GLY A 23 -5.66 9.83 -11.14
C GLY A 23 -6.16 10.29 -12.50
N ASN A 24 -6.77 11.49 -12.56
CA ASN A 24 -7.20 12.09 -13.83
C ASN A 24 -6.02 12.50 -14.72
N ILE A 25 -4.92 12.97 -14.13
CA ILE A 25 -3.70 13.33 -14.87
C ILE A 25 -3.05 12.09 -15.48
N VAL A 26 -3.00 10.98 -14.75
CA VAL A 26 -2.46 9.70 -15.20
C VAL A 26 -3.30 9.16 -16.36
N ASP A 27 -4.63 9.22 -16.29
CA ASP A 27 -5.54 8.86 -17.39
C ASP A 27 -5.29 9.73 -18.66
N MET A 28 -5.03 11.04 -18.46
CA MET A 28 -4.65 11.92 -19.60
C MET A 28 -3.27 11.57 -20.17
N LEU A 29 -2.31 11.14 -19.35
CA LEU A 29 -1.00 10.70 -19.80
C LEU A 29 -1.11 9.41 -20.62
N ASP A 30 -1.91 8.45 -20.16
CA ASP A 30 -2.18 7.21 -20.87
C ASP A 30 -2.74 7.46 -22.27
N LYS A 31 -3.72 8.35 -22.39
CA LYS A 31 -4.35 8.72 -23.66
C LYS A 31 -3.41 9.47 -24.61
N LYS A 32 -2.40 10.20 -24.08
CA LYS A 32 -1.50 11.07 -24.89
C LYS A 32 -0.13 10.50 -25.18
N THR A 33 0.32 9.52 -24.42
CA THR A 33 1.65 8.94 -24.60
C THR A 33 1.55 7.58 -25.29
N LYS A 34 2.67 7.14 -25.90
CA LYS A 34 2.79 5.78 -26.44
C LYS A 34 3.30 4.78 -25.39
N ILE A 35 3.39 5.22 -24.15
CA ILE A 35 3.78 4.35 -23.03
C ILE A 35 2.60 3.39 -22.80
N SER A 36 2.86 2.11 -22.62
CA SER A 36 1.77 1.14 -22.45
C SER A 36 0.87 1.51 -21.28
N GLY A 37 -0.44 1.42 -21.46
CA GLY A 37 -1.43 1.69 -20.41
C GLY A 37 -1.18 0.86 -19.14
N ALA A 38 -0.68 -0.37 -19.29
CA ALA A 38 -0.26 -1.22 -18.18
C ALA A 38 0.92 -0.62 -17.38
N PHE A 39 1.87 0.05 -18.05
CA PHE A 39 2.98 0.72 -17.34
C PHE A 39 2.50 2.02 -16.67
N ILE A 40 1.71 2.82 -17.37
CA ILE A 40 1.19 4.08 -16.81
C ILE A 40 0.20 3.80 -15.67
N GLY A 41 -0.72 2.86 -15.84
CA GLY A 41 -1.70 2.51 -14.81
C GLY A 41 -1.09 1.69 -13.67
N GLY A 42 -0.31 0.66 -13.98
CA GLY A 42 0.21 -0.27 -12.99
C GLY A 42 1.47 0.22 -12.25
N VAL A 43 2.37 0.94 -12.92
CA VAL A 43 3.64 1.38 -12.31
C VAL A 43 3.60 2.84 -11.90
N LEU A 44 3.24 3.73 -12.82
CA LEU A 44 3.29 5.17 -12.56
C LEU A 44 2.19 5.58 -11.57
N LEU A 45 0.98 5.05 -11.73
CA LEU A 45 -0.13 5.33 -10.80
C LEU A 45 0.18 4.74 -9.43
N ALA A 46 0.51 3.45 -9.35
CA ALA A 46 0.86 2.82 -8.08
C ALA A 46 2.02 3.54 -7.38
N ALA A 47 3.11 3.85 -8.09
CA ALA A 47 4.24 4.58 -7.50
C ALA A 47 3.86 5.97 -6.97
N VAL A 48 2.95 6.69 -7.64
CA VAL A 48 2.54 8.04 -7.21
C VAL A 48 1.53 7.99 -6.09
N THR A 49 0.61 7.01 -6.10
CA THR A 49 -0.36 6.86 -5.02
C THR A 49 0.29 6.41 -3.72
N SER A 50 1.37 5.62 -3.79
CA SER A 50 2.14 5.21 -2.61
C SER A 50 3.33 6.14 -2.26
N LEU A 51 3.44 7.33 -2.88
CA LEU A 51 4.36 8.38 -2.40
C LEU A 51 4.05 8.84 -0.97
N PRO A 52 2.78 8.97 -0.55
CA PRO A 52 2.46 9.30 0.84
C PRO A 52 3.12 8.36 1.84
N GLU A 53 3.03 7.04 1.64
CA GLU A 53 3.61 6.01 2.51
C GLU A 53 5.14 6.13 2.59
N LEU A 54 5.80 6.36 1.44
CA LEU A 54 7.25 6.54 1.40
C LEU A 54 7.68 7.78 2.19
N PHE A 55 6.97 8.89 2.03
CA PHE A 55 7.34 10.15 2.68
C PHE A 55 6.91 10.21 4.15
N THR A 56 5.82 9.53 4.56
CA THR A 56 5.50 9.33 5.98
C THR A 56 6.54 8.46 6.66
N ALA A 57 7.03 7.38 6.01
CA ALA A 57 8.11 6.55 6.53
C ALA A 57 9.39 7.37 6.76
N PHE A 58 9.81 8.16 5.75
CA PHE A 58 10.98 9.04 5.91
C PHE A 58 10.77 10.11 6.99
N SER A 59 9.60 10.75 7.02
CA SER A 59 9.27 11.75 8.05
C SER A 59 9.24 11.16 9.45
N SER A 60 8.75 9.94 9.58
CA SER A 60 8.73 9.22 10.86
C SER A 60 10.14 8.91 11.36
N ILE A 61 11.06 8.55 10.47
CA ILE A 61 12.46 8.26 10.81
C ILE A 61 13.23 9.56 11.08
N PHE A 62 13.23 10.50 10.11
CA PHE A 62 14.14 11.64 10.13
C PHE A 62 13.64 12.84 10.95
N LEU A 63 12.32 13.04 11.01
CA LEU A 63 11.75 14.25 11.60
C LEU A 63 11.05 13.98 12.95
N VAL A 64 10.29 12.89 13.05
CA VAL A 64 9.56 12.53 14.28
C VAL A 64 10.40 11.62 15.17
N HIS A 65 11.35 10.90 14.58
CA HIS A 65 12.22 9.96 15.26
C HIS A 65 11.43 8.82 15.94
N ASN A 66 10.48 8.25 15.24
CA ASN A 66 9.63 7.18 15.74
C ASN A 66 9.50 6.05 14.72
N ALA A 67 10.28 4.98 14.90
CA ALA A 67 10.28 3.82 14.01
C ALA A 67 8.98 3.01 14.10
N THR A 68 8.25 3.07 15.23
CA THR A 68 6.98 2.34 15.37
C THR A 68 5.89 2.94 14.48
N PHE A 69 6.00 4.23 14.14
CA PHE A 69 5.12 4.86 13.14
C PHE A 69 5.29 4.24 11.77
N VAL A 70 6.52 3.96 11.36
CA VAL A 70 6.80 3.35 10.04
C VAL A 70 6.15 1.98 9.93
N VAL A 71 6.35 1.15 10.94
CA VAL A 71 5.81 -0.21 10.97
C VAL A 71 4.29 -0.18 10.99
N GLY A 72 3.70 0.64 11.88
CA GLY A 72 2.25 0.80 11.97
C GLY A 72 1.65 1.34 10.66
N ASP A 73 2.25 2.39 10.08
CA ASP A 73 1.83 2.98 8.81
C ASP A 73 1.79 1.93 7.70
N ILE A 74 2.90 1.27 7.43
CA ILE A 74 3.04 0.31 6.34
C ILE A 74 2.15 -0.93 6.53
N LEU A 75 2.16 -1.55 7.71
CA LEU A 75 1.32 -2.72 7.96
C LEU A 75 -0.16 -2.36 8.01
N GLY A 76 -0.48 -1.18 8.57
CA GLY A 76 -1.83 -0.63 8.61
C GLY A 76 -2.37 -0.35 7.21
N SER A 77 -1.57 0.28 6.33
CA SER A 77 -1.90 0.52 4.92
C SER A 77 -2.22 -0.79 4.20
N ILE A 78 -1.34 -1.78 4.27
CA ILE A 78 -1.54 -3.08 3.61
C ILE A 78 -2.83 -3.76 4.08
N ILE A 79 -3.10 -3.80 5.40
CA ILE A 79 -4.34 -4.40 5.93
C ILE A 79 -5.55 -3.62 5.43
N PHE A 80 -5.50 -2.30 5.48
CA PHE A 80 -6.61 -1.44 5.08
C PHE A 80 -6.92 -1.56 3.59
N ASP A 81 -5.91 -1.55 2.75
CA ASP A 81 -6.02 -1.74 1.29
C ASP A 81 -6.68 -3.07 0.96
N LEU A 82 -6.27 -4.15 1.61
CA LEU A 82 -6.86 -5.48 1.38
C LEU A 82 -8.29 -5.59 1.88
N VAL A 83 -8.64 -4.91 2.99
CA VAL A 83 -10.03 -4.81 3.46
C VAL A 83 -10.88 -4.07 2.44
N VAL A 84 -10.39 -2.93 1.96
CA VAL A 84 -11.13 -2.13 0.95
C VAL A 84 -11.26 -2.92 -0.35
N LEU A 85 -10.21 -3.56 -0.83
CA LEU A 85 -10.27 -4.44 -2.01
C LEU A 85 -11.33 -5.54 -1.83
N ALA A 86 -11.39 -6.17 -0.66
CA ALA A 86 -12.38 -7.19 -0.36
C ALA A 86 -13.81 -6.62 -0.38
N ILE A 87 -14.02 -5.44 0.17
CA ILE A 87 -15.32 -4.73 0.15
C ILE A 87 -15.71 -4.35 -1.28
N GLU A 88 -14.79 -3.78 -2.06
CA GLU A 88 -15.03 -3.40 -3.45
C GLU A 88 -15.34 -4.62 -4.32
N THR A 89 -14.60 -5.72 -4.16
CA THR A 89 -14.91 -6.97 -4.88
C THR A 89 -16.27 -7.54 -4.50
N PHE A 90 -16.72 -7.34 -3.25
CA PHE A 90 -18.04 -7.75 -2.80
C PHE A 90 -19.15 -6.86 -3.40
N ILE A 91 -18.96 -5.53 -3.39
CA ILE A 91 -19.93 -4.58 -3.99
C ILE A 91 -20.13 -4.87 -5.49
N TRP A 92 -19.02 -5.14 -6.20
CA TRP A 92 -19.02 -5.37 -7.65
C TRP A 92 -18.97 -6.85 -8.03
N ILE A 93 -19.32 -7.76 -7.13
CA ILE A 93 -19.11 -9.21 -7.24
C ILE A 93 -19.60 -9.80 -8.56
N LYS A 94 -20.75 -9.33 -9.06
CA LYS A 94 -21.38 -9.82 -10.28
C LYS A 94 -20.51 -9.59 -11.52
N HIS A 95 -19.98 -8.39 -11.65
CA HIS A 95 -19.12 -8.00 -12.77
C HIS A 95 -17.66 -8.46 -12.58
N PHE A 96 -17.19 -8.41 -11.34
CA PHE A 96 -15.87 -8.91 -10.97
C PHE A 96 -15.72 -10.40 -11.29
N HIS A 97 -16.80 -11.19 -11.09
CA HIS A 97 -16.80 -12.61 -11.43
C HIS A 97 -16.68 -12.87 -12.94
N GLU A 98 -17.24 -12.00 -13.78
CA GLU A 98 -17.22 -12.11 -15.24
C GLU A 98 -15.92 -11.58 -15.86
N SER A 99 -15.08 -10.88 -15.09
CA SER A 99 -13.85 -10.26 -15.55
C SER A 99 -12.75 -11.29 -15.76
N LYS A 100 -11.94 -11.05 -16.81
CA LYS A 100 -10.74 -11.84 -17.08
C LYS A 100 -9.56 -11.16 -16.40
N PHE A 101 -8.86 -11.91 -15.55
CA PHE A 101 -7.67 -11.45 -14.89
C PHE A 101 -6.43 -11.96 -15.61
N GLN A 102 -5.41 -11.10 -15.71
CA GLN A 102 -4.13 -11.48 -16.26
C GLN A 102 -3.40 -12.44 -15.32
N ARG A 103 -2.73 -13.44 -15.88
CA ARG A 103 -1.94 -14.41 -15.08
C ARG A 103 -0.83 -13.77 -14.25
N TRP A 104 -0.44 -12.56 -14.63
CA TRP A 104 0.53 -11.76 -13.90
C TRP A 104 0.15 -11.53 -12.43
N HIS A 105 -1.13 -11.31 -12.14
CA HIS A 105 -1.60 -11.09 -10.76
C HIS A 105 -1.33 -12.27 -9.83
N ILE A 106 -1.20 -13.48 -10.40
CA ILE A 106 -0.80 -14.68 -9.66
C ILE A 106 0.63 -14.53 -9.14
N PHE A 107 1.55 -14.17 -10.05
CA PHE A 107 2.95 -13.99 -9.69
C PHE A 107 3.10 -12.84 -8.71
N ASN A 108 2.43 -11.71 -8.96
CA ASN A 108 2.46 -10.55 -8.08
C ASN A 108 1.94 -10.90 -6.67
N GLY A 109 0.82 -11.62 -6.57
CA GLY A 109 0.29 -12.11 -5.30
C GLY A 109 1.22 -13.09 -4.58
N LEU A 110 1.91 -13.99 -5.31
CA LEU A 110 2.89 -14.91 -4.73
C LEU A 110 4.14 -14.16 -4.23
N PHE A 111 4.61 -13.15 -4.96
CA PHE A 111 5.71 -12.30 -4.50
C PHE A 111 5.31 -11.50 -3.26
N CYS A 112 4.11 -10.92 -3.24
CA CYS A 112 3.56 -10.24 -2.07
C CYS A 112 3.52 -11.17 -0.85
N LEU A 113 3.04 -12.41 -1.02
CA LEU A 113 3.05 -13.43 0.04
C LEU A 113 4.47 -13.77 0.52
N ALA A 114 5.43 -13.89 -0.40
CA ALA A 114 6.83 -14.15 -0.04
C ALA A 114 7.44 -13.00 0.75
N MET A 115 7.15 -11.74 0.37
CA MET A 115 7.57 -10.55 1.11
C MET A 115 6.93 -10.51 2.51
N TYR A 116 5.64 -10.84 2.61
CA TYR A 116 4.96 -10.98 3.89
C TYR A 116 5.65 -12.00 4.80
N LEU A 117 5.96 -13.20 4.29
CA LEU A 117 6.64 -14.24 5.07
C LEU A 117 8.04 -13.81 5.51
N ALA A 118 8.76 -13.07 4.66
CA ALA A 118 10.06 -12.51 5.01
C ALA A 118 9.94 -11.45 6.11
N ALA A 119 8.95 -10.56 6.04
CA ALA A 119 8.67 -9.57 7.07
C ALA A 119 8.26 -10.24 8.39
N ALA A 120 7.36 -11.23 8.34
CA ALA A 120 6.94 -11.99 9.51
C ALA A 120 8.14 -12.70 10.17
N TYR A 121 9.05 -13.29 9.41
CA TYR A 121 10.29 -13.86 9.94
C TYR A 121 11.11 -12.78 10.68
N ALA A 122 11.29 -11.61 10.07
CA ALA A 122 12.07 -10.53 10.65
C ALA A 122 11.48 -10.00 11.98
N PHE A 123 10.15 -10.02 12.12
CA PHE A 123 9.48 -9.57 13.35
C PHE A 123 9.44 -10.64 14.46
N PHE A 124 9.20 -11.91 14.11
CA PHE A 124 8.95 -12.96 15.10
C PHE A 124 10.20 -13.71 15.56
N VAL A 125 11.23 -13.78 14.73
CA VAL A 125 12.45 -14.50 15.11
C VAL A 125 13.27 -13.65 16.06
N PRO A 126 13.69 -14.17 17.24
CA PRO A 126 14.53 -13.45 18.16
C PRO A 126 15.80 -12.92 17.47
N LYS A 127 16.23 -11.71 17.84
CA LYS A 127 17.33 -10.99 17.17
C LYS A 127 18.62 -11.80 17.08
N GLU A 128 18.88 -12.63 18.09
CA GLU A 128 20.06 -13.52 18.14
C GLU A 128 20.08 -14.61 17.07
N TYR A 129 18.91 -14.94 16.48
CA TYR A 129 18.76 -15.93 15.40
C TYR A 129 18.46 -15.27 14.05
N GLN A 130 18.33 -13.95 13.99
CA GLN A 130 18.12 -13.24 12.74
C GLN A 130 19.40 -13.21 11.89
N LEU A 131 19.23 -13.39 10.59
CA LEU A 131 20.32 -13.22 9.65
C LEU A 131 20.54 -11.72 9.41
N MET A 132 21.72 -11.23 9.82
CA MET A 132 22.08 -9.82 9.70
C MET A 132 23.25 -9.63 8.74
N LEU A 133 23.19 -8.58 7.94
CA LEU A 133 24.29 -8.09 7.12
C LEU A 133 24.75 -6.73 7.70
N GLY A 134 25.68 -6.79 8.66
CA GLY A 134 25.94 -5.64 9.54
C GLY A 134 24.71 -5.39 10.43
N ASP A 135 24.16 -4.20 10.38
CA ASP A 135 22.95 -3.82 11.12
C ASP A 135 21.65 -3.97 10.30
N ILE A 136 21.77 -4.34 9.01
CA ILE A 136 20.64 -4.55 8.11
C ILE A 136 20.12 -5.98 8.24
N ASN A 137 18.80 -6.15 8.33
CA ASN A 137 18.18 -7.47 8.30
C ASN A 137 18.24 -8.06 6.88
N VAL A 138 18.71 -9.31 6.74
CA VAL A 138 18.78 -9.98 5.43
C VAL A 138 17.39 -10.10 4.79
N MET A 139 16.33 -10.16 5.59
CA MET A 139 14.95 -10.18 5.07
C MET A 139 14.59 -8.88 4.36
N SER A 140 15.09 -7.72 4.79
CA SER A 140 14.92 -6.45 4.07
C SER A 140 15.55 -6.51 2.68
N VAL A 141 16.74 -7.08 2.58
CA VAL A 141 17.41 -7.27 1.28
C VAL A 141 16.60 -8.21 0.38
N LEU A 142 16.07 -9.30 0.95
CA LEU A 142 15.20 -10.24 0.22
C LEU A 142 13.92 -9.56 -0.26
N ILE A 143 13.23 -8.83 0.62
CA ILE A 143 11.98 -8.10 0.29
C ILE A 143 12.25 -7.11 -0.86
N PHE A 144 13.30 -6.30 -0.74
CA PHE A 144 13.64 -5.34 -1.78
C PHE A 144 14.01 -6.02 -3.11
N ALA A 145 14.78 -7.12 -3.07
CA ALA A 145 15.11 -7.89 -4.26
C ALA A 145 13.86 -8.49 -4.93
N LEU A 146 12.93 -9.05 -4.15
CA LEU A 146 11.66 -9.55 -4.67
C LEU A 146 10.85 -8.44 -5.34
N TYR A 147 10.78 -7.24 -4.72
CA TYR A 147 10.11 -6.09 -5.32
C TYR A 147 10.74 -5.71 -6.67
N VAL A 148 12.07 -5.59 -6.73
CA VAL A 148 12.78 -5.28 -7.98
C VAL A 148 12.47 -6.34 -9.05
N VAL A 149 12.42 -7.62 -8.69
CA VAL A 149 12.03 -8.70 -9.62
C VAL A 149 10.61 -8.49 -10.13
N THR A 150 9.65 -8.09 -9.28
CA THR A 150 8.28 -7.81 -9.73
C THR A 150 8.24 -6.71 -10.79
N LEU A 151 9.03 -5.64 -10.65
CA LEU A 151 9.10 -4.55 -11.64
C LEU A 151 9.61 -5.01 -13.00
N PHE A 152 10.59 -5.93 -13.02
CA PHE A 152 11.15 -6.46 -14.28
C PHE A 152 10.23 -7.48 -14.96
N LEU A 153 9.45 -8.22 -14.20
CA LEU A 153 8.56 -9.26 -14.71
C LEU A 153 7.19 -8.72 -15.14
N GLN A 154 6.86 -7.47 -14.84
CA GLN A 154 5.59 -6.87 -15.28
C GLN A 154 5.44 -6.90 -16.80
N PRO A 155 4.26 -7.28 -17.32
CA PRO A 155 4.01 -7.28 -18.75
C PRO A 155 4.15 -5.86 -19.31
N LYS A 156 5.08 -5.69 -20.26
CA LYS A 156 5.38 -4.39 -20.89
C LYS A 156 4.38 -3.98 -21.96
N THR A 157 3.49 -4.87 -22.36
CA THR A 157 2.50 -4.65 -23.41
C THR A 157 1.15 -5.18 -22.96
N SER A 158 0.16 -4.30 -22.90
CA SER A 158 -1.23 -4.73 -23.09
C SER A 158 -1.39 -5.02 -24.59
N GLU A 159 -1.74 -6.26 -24.94
CA GLU A 159 -2.25 -6.56 -26.27
C GLU A 159 -3.52 -5.71 -26.47
N ASP A 160 -3.42 -4.77 -27.40
CA ASP A 160 -4.50 -4.09 -28.11
C ASP A 160 -5.85 -3.92 -27.38
N GLU A 161 -5.96 -2.87 -26.59
CA GLU A 161 -7.20 -2.12 -26.59
C GLU A 161 -7.03 -0.89 -27.48
N GLU A 162 -7.42 -1.00 -28.74
CA GLU A 162 -7.82 0.13 -29.60
C GLU A 162 -9.07 0.77 -28.98
N ASN A 163 -8.94 1.33 -27.80
CA ASN A 163 -9.95 2.23 -27.27
C ASN A 163 -9.84 3.52 -28.07
N GLU A 164 -10.95 3.97 -28.63
CA GLU A 164 -11.10 5.29 -29.26
C GLU A 164 -10.48 6.32 -28.32
N LYS A 165 -9.30 6.84 -28.68
CA LYS A 165 -8.55 7.80 -27.88
C LYS A 165 -9.31 9.11 -27.91
N GLU A 166 -10.08 9.38 -26.86
CA GLU A 166 -10.67 10.70 -26.67
C GLU A 166 -9.59 11.78 -26.77
N GLU A 167 -9.85 12.83 -27.56
CA GLU A 167 -8.90 13.93 -27.74
C GLU A 167 -8.70 14.70 -26.42
N VAL A 168 -7.55 14.50 -25.80
CA VAL A 168 -7.15 15.27 -24.62
C VAL A 168 -6.74 16.67 -25.07
N LYS A 169 -7.52 17.70 -24.69
CA LYS A 169 -7.29 19.11 -25.07
C LYS A 169 -6.01 19.74 -24.51
N TRP A 170 -5.45 19.16 -23.44
CA TRP A 170 -4.28 19.73 -22.75
C TRP A 170 -2.97 19.35 -23.42
N SER A 171 -2.00 20.27 -23.44
CA SER A 171 -0.65 19.96 -23.94
C SER A 171 0.07 19.02 -22.98
N LEU A 172 0.92 18.14 -23.50
CA LEU A 172 1.70 17.17 -22.72
C LEU A 172 2.56 17.88 -21.65
N LYS A 173 3.14 19.05 -21.99
CA LYS A 173 3.90 19.87 -21.04
C LYS A 173 3.05 20.31 -19.84
N LYS A 174 1.82 20.74 -20.09
CA LYS A 174 0.90 21.16 -19.02
C LYS A 174 0.53 20.00 -18.12
N ILE A 175 0.32 18.83 -18.68
CA ILE A 175 -0.01 17.60 -17.95
C ILE A 175 1.16 17.22 -17.01
N TRP A 176 2.39 17.20 -17.51
CA TRP A 176 3.58 16.88 -16.71
C TRP A 176 3.86 17.91 -15.62
N VAL A 177 3.68 19.20 -15.89
CA VAL A 177 3.83 20.27 -14.87
C VAL A 177 2.81 20.08 -13.77
N LEU A 178 1.55 19.85 -14.11
CA LEU A 178 0.50 19.64 -13.09
C LEU A 178 0.74 18.35 -12.29
N PHE A 179 1.18 17.28 -12.94
CA PHE A 179 1.59 16.05 -12.28
C PHE A 179 2.67 16.33 -11.22
N GLY A 180 3.75 17.02 -11.61
CA GLY A 180 4.85 17.34 -10.68
C GLY A 180 4.39 18.23 -9.52
N VAL A 181 3.57 19.26 -9.79
CA VAL A 181 3.05 20.13 -8.74
C VAL A 181 2.16 19.35 -7.77
N CYS A 182 1.22 18.54 -8.25
CA CYS A 182 0.35 17.75 -7.39
C CYS A 182 1.16 16.74 -6.55
N SER A 183 2.18 16.10 -7.15
CA SER A 183 3.06 15.17 -6.41
C SER A 183 3.85 15.88 -5.30
N ILE A 184 4.40 17.07 -5.56
CA ILE A 184 5.12 17.85 -4.53
C ILE A 184 4.18 18.26 -3.40
N VAL A 185 2.96 18.68 -3.71
CA VAL A 185 1.98 19.06 -2.68
C VAL A 185 1.55 17.83 -1.87
N LEU A 186 1.38 16.67 -2.52
CA LEU A 186 1.06 15.41 -1.85
C LEU A 186 2.17 14.98 -0.88
N ILE A 187 3.44 15.11 -1.28
CA ILE A 187 4.60 14.87 -0.41
C ILE A 187 4.56 15.81 0.81
N GLY A 188 4.31 17.11 0.59
CA GLY A 188 4.19 18.08 1.68
C GLY A 188 3.06 17.73 2.65
N SER A 189 1.92 17.30 2.12
CA SER A 189 0.77 16.80 2.90
C SER A 189 1.15 15.57 3.73
N SER A 190 1.87 14.59 3.16
CA SER A 190 2.33 13.39 3.89
C SER A 190 3.24 13.74 5.07
N VAL A 191 4.15 14.69 4.88
CA VAL A 191 5.00 15.20 5.97
C VAL A 191 4.16 15.87 7.06
N ALA A 192 3.18 16.70 6.68
CA ALA A 192 2.28 17.36 7.63
C ALA A 192 1.43 16.32 8.39
N LEU A 193 0.91 15.31 7.70
CA LEU A 193 0.15 14.20 8.31
C LEU A 193 0.96 13.50 9.40
N THR A 194 2.24 13.22 9.14
CA THR A 194 3.15 12.58 10.10
C THR A 194 3.31 13.44 11.37
N TYR A 195 3.51 14.75 11.22
CA TYR A 195 3.60 15.65 12.37
C TYR A 195 2.29 15.75 13.15
N LEU A 196 1.15 15.86 12.45
CA LEU A 196 -0.16 15.93 13.09
C LEU A 196 -0.46 14.63 13.84
N THR A 197 -0.10 13.47 13.28
CA THR A 197 -0.22 12.17 13.96
C THR A 197 0.63 12.13 15.23
N ALA A 198 1.87 12.59 15.18
CA ALA A 198 2.73 12.65 16.36
C ALA A 198 2.16 13.57 17.46
N LEU A 199 1.53 14.69 17.08
CA LEU A 199 0.86 15.58 18.03
C LEU A 199 -0.40 14.95 18.63
N ILE A 200 -1.19 14.21 17.83
CA ILE A 200 -2.37 13.47 18.30
C ILE A 200 -1.94 12.38 19.28
N GLN A 201 -0.91 11.60 18.94
CA GLN A 201 -0.38 10.56 19.83
C GLN A 201 0.06 11.15 21.19
N ARG A 202 0.78 12.28 21.19
CA ARG A 202 1.18 12.96 22.43
C ARG A 202 -0.02 13.47 23.23
N ALA A 203 -1.13 13.83 22.57
CA ALA A 203 -2.36 14.29 23.23
C ALA A 203 -3.19 13.15 23.82
N ILE A 204 -3.01 11.92 23.34
CA ILE A 204 -3.74 10.72 23.76
C ILE A 204 -2.72 9.67 24.26
N PRO A 205 -2.35 9.68 25.55
CA PRO A 205 -1.31 8.79 26.09
C PRO A 205 -1.61 7.29 25.95
N ALA A 206 -2.89 6.93 25.80
CA ALA A 206 -3.32 5.54 25.58
C ALA A 206 -3.07 5.04 24.15
N LEU A 207 -2.74 5.95 23.20
CA LEU A 207 -2.51 5.61 21.81
C LEU A 207 -1.03 5.23 21.60
N SER A 208 -0.76 3.94 21.38
CA SER A 208 0.59 3.46 21.07
C SER A 208 1.10 4.01 19.72
N GLY A 209 2.42 3.99 19.52
CA GLY A 209 3.02 4.42 18.25
C GLY A 209 2.55 3.58 17.06
N SER A 210 2.50 2.26 17.22
CA SER A 210 2.03 1.34 16.18
C SER A 210 0.57 1.59 15.81
N VAL A 211 -0.32 1.76 16.79
CA VAL A 211 -1.74 2.04 16.54
C VAL A 211 -1.93 3.42 15.92
N ALA A 212 -1.17 4.44 16.36
CA ALA A 212 -1.20 5.76 15.73
C ALA A 212 -0.72 5.70 14.27
N GLY A 213 0.35 4.95 14.00
CA GLY A 213 0.83 4.67 12.65
C GLY A 213 -0.25 4.00 11.82
N ALA A 214 -0.79 2.88 12.27
CA ALA A 214 -1.75 2.10 11.50
C ALA A 214 -3.08 2.82 11.24
N LEU A 215 -3.65 3.50 12.25
CA LEU A 215 -4.96 4.15 12.11
C LEU A 215 -4.88 5.54 11.49
N LEU A 216 -3.90 6.35 11.91
CA LEU A 216 -3.85 7.74 11.48
C LEU A 216 -2.97 7.91 10.24
N LEU A 217 -1.81 7.27 10.16
CA LEU A 217 -1.01 7.32 8.94
C LEU A 217 -1.52 6.32 7.92
N GLY A 218 -1.51 5.02 8.21
CA GLY A 218 -1.84 3.99 7.23
C GLY A 218 -3.20 4.16 6.56
N VAL A 219 -4.25 4.49 7.31
CA VAL A 219 -5.56 4.81 6.69
C VAL A 219 -5.47 6.09 5.85
N GLY A 220 -4.76 7.12 6.36
CA GLY A 220 -4.67 8.42 5.68
C GLY A 220 -3.89 8.34 4.37
N THR A 221 -2.79 7.62 4.36
CA THR A 221 -1.91 7.46 3.19
C THR A 221 -2.49 6.53 2.13
N SER A 222 -3.28 5.50 2.53
CA SER A 222 -3.98 4.62 1.58
C SER A 222 -5.20 5.25 0.88
N ILE A 223 -5.60 6.47 1.23
CA ILE A 223 -6.71 7.14 0.54
C ILE A 223 -6.49 7.25 -0.99
N PRO A 224 -5.29 7.59 -1.50
CA PRO A 224 -5.02 7.63 -2.94
C PRO A 224 -5.29 6.30 -3.65
N GLU A 225 -4.85 5.20 -3.06
CA GLU A 225 -5.02 3.83 -3.59
C GLU A 225 -6.49 3.45 -3.66
N ILE A 226 -7.22 3.70 -2.59
CA ILE A 226 -8.65 3.41 -2.51
C ILE A 226 -9.43 4.18 -3.56
N ILE A 227 -9.18 5.48 -3.69
CA ILE A 227 -9.88 6.33 -4.66
C ILE A 227 -9.58 5.88 -6.08
N SER A 228 -8.32 5.58 -6.40
CA SER A 228 -7.91 5.14 -7.73
C SER A 228 -8.51 3.77 -8.08
N THR A 229 -8.50 2.83 -7.15
CA THR A 229 -9.09 1.50 -7.32
C THR A 229 -10.61 1.58 -7.48
N ALA A 230 -11.31 2.35 -6.65
CA ALA A 230 -12.74 2.58 -6.77
C ALA A 230 -13.12 3.20 -8.13
N GLN A 231 -12.31 4.13 -8.65
CA GLN A 231 -12.53 4.70 -9.99
C GLN A 231 -12.38 3.66 -11.09
N LEU A 232 -11.36 2.80 -11.00
CA LEU A 232 -11.14 1.71 -11.95
C LEU A 232 -12.31 0.71 -11.91
N PHE A 233 -12.77 0.32 -10.72
CA PHE A 233 -13.93 -0.58 -10.57
C PHE A 233 -15.22 0.03 -11.11
N ARG A 234 -15.46 1.32 -10.90
CA ARG A 234 -16.59 2.05 -11.50
C ARG A 234 -16.55 2.08 -13.03
N LYS A 235 -15.36 2.16 -13.61
CA LYS A 235 -15.11 2.07 -15.06
C LYS A 235 -15.15 0.61 -15.56
N LYS A 236 -15.45 -0.36 -14.70
CA LYS A 236 -15.44 -1.81 -14.98
C LYS A 236 -14.07 -2.38 -15.37
N ASN A 237 -12.99 -1.66 -15.04
CA ASN A 237 -11.63 -2.12 -15.23
C ASN A 237 -11.13 -2.83 -13.96
N TYR A 238 -11.69 -4.00 -13.68
CA TYR A 238 -11.44 -4.75 -12.45
C TYR A 238 -10.02 -5.33 -12.41
N ASP A 239 -9.47 -5.69 -13.57
CA ASP A 239 -8.10 -6.20 -13.69
C ASP A 239 -7.08 -5.15 -13.25
N ALA A 240 -7.20 -3.93 -13.76
CA ALA A 240 -6.32 -2.83 -13.39
C ALA A 240 -6.51 -2.41 -11.93
N GLY A 241 -7.75 -2.37 -11.42
CA GLY A 241 -8.02 -2.03 -10.01
C GLY A 241 -7.44 -3.06 -9.04
N PHE A 242 -7.59 -4.34 -9.34
CA PHE A 242 -6.97 -5.41 -8.56
C PHE A 242 -5.45 -5.33 -8.60
N GLY A 243 -4.88 -5.09 -9.79
CA GLY A 243 -3.44 -4.92 -9.99
C GLY A 243 -2.87 -3.72 -9.24
N ASN A 244 -3.59 -2.59 -9.22
CA ASN A 244 -3.20 -1.40 -8.49
C ASN A 244 -3.08 -1.68 -6.98
N MET A 245 -4.08 -2.33 -6.38
CA MET A 245 -4.10 -2.62 -4.95
C MET A 245 -3.02 -3.62 -4.52
N ILE A 246 -2.84 -4.71 -5.27
CA ILE A 246 -1.76 -5.68 -4.98
C ILE A 246 -0.38 -5.07 -5.25
N GLY A 247 -0.29 -4.19 -6.28
CA GLY A 247 0.93 -3.44 -6.58
C GLY A 247 1.33 -2.51 -5.44
N SER A 248 0.37 -1.79 -4.85
CA SER A 248 0.57 -0.96 -3.67
C SER A 248 1.09 -1.79 -2.50
N CYS A 249 0.44 -2.89 -2.14
CA CYS A 249 0.91 -3.76 -1.06
C CYS A 249 2.35 -4.27 -1.27
N THR A 250 2.75 -4.60 -2.50
CA THR A 250 4.14 -5.01 -2.78
C THR A 250 5.12 -3.85 -2.63
N PHE A 251 4.71 -2.63 -3.00
CA PHE A 251 5.53 -1.43 -2.83
C PHE A 251 5.66 -1.05 -1.35
N ASP A 252 4.63 -1.20 -0.56
CA ASP A 252 4.65 -0.96 0.89
C ASP A 252 5.65 -1.86 1.61
N PHE A 253 5.72 -3.14 1.24
CA PHE A 253 6.81 -4.00 1.74
C PHE A 253 8.19 -3.51 1.30
N ALA A 254 8.33 -2.98 0.08
CA ALA A 254 9.60 -2.39 -0.37
C ALA A 254 9.93 -1.12 0.43
N ILE A 255 8.94 -0.28 0.78
CA ILE A 255 9.14 0.87 1.67
C ILE A 255 9.64 0.42 3.05
N LEU A 256 9.08 -0.65 3.61
CA LEU A 256 9.55 -1.22 4.88
C LEU A 256 11.03 -1.63 4.81
N ALA A 257 11.45 -2.26 3.71
CA ALA A 257 12.85 -2.62 3.48
C ALA A 257 13.75 -1.38 3.30
N ILE A 258 13.30 -0.38 2.54
CA ILE A 258 14.01 0.89 2.37
C ILE A 258 14.16 1.62 3.71
N ALA A 259 13.10 1.60 4.53
CA ALA A 259 13.12 2.20 5.85
C ALA A 259 14.16 1.53 6.78
N ASP A 260 14.34 0.20 6.69
CA ASP A 260 15.39 -0.52 7.40
C ASP A 260 16.80 -0.10 6.92
N PHE A 261 17.01 0.03 5.61
CA PHE A 261 18.29 0.51 5.05
C PHE A 261 18.64 1.94 5.48
N VAL A 262 17.63 2.81 5.51
CA VAL A 262 17.79 4.22 5.88
C VAL A 262 18.04 4.37 7.39
N SER A 263 17.38 3.59 8.21
CA SER A 263 17.58 3.61 9.67
C SER A 263 18.99 3.14 10.05
N TRP A 264 19.57 2.19 9.29
CA TRP A 264 20.98 1.80 9.47
C TRP A 264 21.96 2.97 9.25
N HIS A 265 21.74 3.78 8.21
CA HIS A 265 22.59 4.94 7.93
C HIS A 265 22.60 5.95 9.08
N GLN A 266 21.47 6.17 9.73
CA GLN A 266 21.39 7.03 10.92
C GLN A 266 22.14 6.48 12.12
N MET A 267 22.14 5.16 12.33
CA MET A 267 22.95 4.53 13.38
C MET A 267 24.46 4.69 13.11
N ALA A 268 24.88 4.55 11.86
CA ALA A 268 26.27 4.70 11.44
C ALA A 268 26.82 6.13 11.63
N GLU A 269 25.98 7.16 11.53
CA GLU A 269 26.35 8.56 11.74
C GLU A 269 26.32 9.01 13.21
N GLY A 270 26.10 8.11 14.16
CA GLY A 270 26.15 8.42 15.59
C GLY A 270 24.91 9.14 16.14
N LEU A 271 23.84 9.21 15.36
CA LEU A 271 22.51 9.66 15.79
C LEU A 271 21.81 8.59 16.64
N HIS A 272 22.52 8.10 17.65
CA HIS A 272 22.13 6.96 18.51
C HIS A 272 20.82 7.10 19.29
N ASN A 273 20.16 8.25 19.23
CA ASN A 273 19.02 8.53 20.11
C ASN A 273 17.66 8.06 19.57
N VAL A 274 17.60 7.47 18.36
CA VAL A 274 16.32 7.36 17.68
C VAL A 274 15.88 5.95 17.31
N VAL A 275 16.80 5.10 16.91
CA VAL A 275 16.48 3.74 16.49
C VAL A 275 17.56 2.78 17.00
N GLU A 276 17.66 2.61 18.31
CA GLU A 276 18.67 1.71 18.91
C GLU A 276 18.58 0.25 18.44
N ARG A 277 17.57 -0.14 17.65
CA ARG A 277 17.26 -1.56 17.42
C ARG A 277 16.81 -1.94 16.01
N GLY A 278 16.72 -1.02 15.05
CA GLY A 278 16.17 -1.30 13.71
C GLY A 278 14.62 -1.29 13.67
N ILE A 279 14.07 -1.30 12.46
CA ILE A 279 12.61 -1.18 12.23
C ILE A 279 11.85 -2.42 12.67
N PHE A 280 12.45 -3.62 12.56
CA PHE A 280 11.80 -4.89 12.90
C PHE A 280 11.74 -5.19 14.40
N ILE A 281 11.95 -4.20 15.25
CA ILE A 281 11.86 -4.33 16.72
C ILE A 281 10.84 -3.32 17.24
N ALA A 282 9.65 -3.34 16.66
CA ALA A 282 8.51 -2.59 17.17
C ALA A 282 7.98 -3.22 18.49
N GLU A 283 7.22 -2.43 19.25
CA GLU A 283 6.64 -2.87 20.52
C GLU A 283 5.82 -4.16 20.35
N PRO A 284 6.05 -5.20 21.16
CA PRO A 284 5.55 -6.56 20.92
C PRO A 284 4.02 -6.68 20.87
N ASP A 285 3.29 -5.89 21.65
CA ASP A 285 1.87 -6.14 21.91
C ASP A 285 0.95 -5.72 20.76
N ALA A 286 1.17 -4.55 20.16
CA ALA A 286 0.39 -4.10 18.98
C ALA A 286 0.78 -4.88 17.72
N LEU A 287 2.07 -5.19 17.57
CA LEU A 287 2.62 -5.88 16.42
C LEU A 287 2.05 -7.30 16.23
N GLN A 288 1.77 -8.02 17.31
CA GLN A 288 1.20 -9.37 17.22
C GLN A 288 -0.17 -9.37 16.54
N PHE A 289 -1.01 -8.37 16.83
CA PHE A 289 -2.33 -8.22 16.21
C PHE A 289 -2.22 -7.76 14.76
N GLU A 290 -1.30 -6.84 14.44
CA GLU A 290 -1.03 -6.41 13.08
C GLU A 290 -0.59 -7.59 12.20
N ILE A 291 0.30 -8.44 12.70
CA ILE A 291 0.76 -9.63 11.97
C ILE A 291 -0.34 -10.69 11.88
N ALA A 292 -1.17 -10.87 12.91
CA ALA A 292 -2.33 -11.76 12.81
C ALA A 292 -3.32 -11.26 11.74
N GLY A 293 -3.57 -9.95 11.67
CA GLY A 293 -4.35 -9.32 10.62
C GLY A 293 -3.75 -9.57 9.24
N LEU A 294 -2.44 -9.37 9.09
CA LEU A 294 -1.72 -9.66 7.85
C LEU A 294 -1.78 -11.14 7.45
N ALA A 295 -1.74 -12.07 8.40
CA ALA A 295 -1.88 -13.50 8.10
C ALA A 295 -3.24 -13.82 7.48
N VAL A 296 -4.32 -13.22 7.99
CA VAL A 296 -5.65 -13.32 7.38
C VAL A 296 -5.64 -12.69 5.99
N CYS A 297 -5.04 -11.52 5.82
CA CYS A 297 -4.96 -10.84 4.55
C CYS A 297 -4.11 -11.60 3.53
N ALA A 298 -2.99 -12.23 3.94
CA ALA A 298 -2.19 -13.09 3.09
C ALA A 298 -3.00 -14.32 2.61
N ALA A 299 -3.82 -14.93 3.47
CA ALA A 299 -4.74 -16.00 3.08
C ALA A 299 -5.78 -15.50 2.06
N VAL A 300 -6.26 -14.27 2.21
CA VAL A 300 -7.17 -13.62 1.25
C VAL A 300 -6.50 -13.42 -0.10
N ILE A 301 -5.29 -12.88 -0.14
CA ILE A 301 -4.51 -12.71 -1.38
C ILE A 301 -4.36 -14.07 -2.07
N LEU A 302 -3.98 -15.09 -1.32
CA LEU A 302 -3.81 -16.43 -1.86
C LEU A 302 -5.11 -16.98 -2.47
N LEU A 303 -6.24 -16.75 -1.84
CA LEU A 303 -7.55 -17.17 -2.35
C LEU A 303 -7.98 -16.36 -3.58
N CYS A 304 -7.70 -15.05 -3.62
CA CYS A 304 -7.94 -14.21 -4.80
C CYS A 304 -7.06 -14.66 -5.98
N VAL A 305 -5.80 -14.98 -5.70
CA VAL A 305 -4.85 -15.51 -6.67
C VAL A 305 -5.33 -16.86 -7.20
N LEU A 306 -5.70 -17.81 -6.34
CA LEU A 306 -6.25 -19.10 -6.71
C LEU A 306 -7.53 -18.96 -7.53
N ARG A 307 -8.39 -17.99 -7.21
CA ARG A 307 -9.58 -17.66 -8.00
C ARG A 307 -9.22 -17.23 -9.42
N SER A 308 -8.21 -16.38 -9.57
CA SER A 308 -7.75 -15.90 -10.87
C SER A 308 -7.17 -17.00 -11.75
N CYS A 309 -6.65 -18.09 -11.13
CA CYS A 309 -5.93 -19.17 -11.80
C CYS A 309 -6.82 -20.32 -12.24
N THR A 310 -7.97 -20.52 -11.63
CA THR A 310 -8.71 -21.77 -11.78
C THR A 310 -10.02 -21.57 -12.52
N LYS A 311 -10.17 -22.27 -13.67
CA LYS A 311 -11.47 -22.46 -14.34
C LYS A 311 -12.55 -23.05 -13.42
N LEU A 312 -12.18 -23.53 -12.23
CA LEU A 312 -13.08 -24.06 -11.22
C LEU A 312 -14.10 -23.02 -10.77
N PHE A 313 -13.69 -21.77 -10.61
CA PHE A 313 -14.56 -20.67 -10.18
C PHE A 313 -15.45 -20.13 -11.30
N GLU A 314 -15.02 -20.23 -12.55
CA GLU A 314 -15.88 -19.95 -13.70
C GLU A 314 -17.05 -20.94 -13.78
N ARG A 315 -16.81 -22.19 -13.38
CA ARG A 315 -17.79 -23.28 -13.43
C ARG A 315 -18.78 -23.28 -12.26
N HIS A 316 -18.37 -22.74 -11.10
CA HIS A 316 -19.19 -22.76 -9.86
C HIS A 316 -19.40 -21.35 -9.30
N LYS A 317 -20.34 -20.58 -9.90
CA LYS A 317 -20.68 -19.21 -9.49
C LYS A 317 -20.99 -19.10 -7.99
N ALA A 318 -21.76 -20.03 -7.42
CA ALA A 318 -22.10 -20.03 -6.02
C ALA A 318 -20.87 -20.09 -5.10
N LEU A 319 -19.88 -20.92 -5.44
CA LEU A 319 -18.64 -21.03 -4.68
C LEU A 319 -17.84 -19.71 -4.71
N SER A 320 -17.80 -19.03 -5.88
CA SER A 320 -17.15 -17.73 -6.02
C SER A 320 -17.80 -16.67 -5.12
N TYR A 321 -19.14 -16.63 -5.05
CA TYR A 321 -19.86 -15.70 -4.18
C TYR A 321 -19.58 -15.98 -2.70
N VAL A 322 -19.63 -17.25 -2.29
CA VAL A 322 -19.34 -17.64 -0.89
C VAL A 322 -17.92 -17.26 -0.50
N ILE A 323 -16.94 -17.56 -1.34
CA ILE A 323 -15.54 -17.21 -1.04
C ILE A 323 -15.36 -15.70 -0.97
N THR A 324 -15.91 -14.93 -1.91
CA THR A 324 -15.80 -13.47 -1.86
C THR A 324 -16.48 -12.90 -0.60
N GLY A 325 -17.60 -13.48 -0.18
CA GLY A 325 -18.23 -13.11 1.09
C GLY A 325 -17.38 -13.43 2.32
N ILE A 326 -16.76 -14.61 2.36
CA ILE A 326 -15.85 -15.01 3.43
C ILE A 326 -14.63 -14.07 3.46
N LEU A 327 -14.10 -13.70 2.29
CA LEU A 327 -12.97 -12.77 2.17
C LEU A 327 -13.32 -11.40 2.74
N ALA A 328 -14.43 -10.82 2.32
CA ALA A 328 -14.90 -9.51 2.79
C ALA A 328 -15.12 -9.50 4.30
N THR A 329 -15.81 -10.51 4.83
CA THR A 329 -16.08 -10.62 6.27
C THR A 329 -14.82 -10.93 7.08
N GLY A 330 -13.94 -11.81 6.57
CA GLY A 330 -12.68 -12.17 7.21
C GLY A 330 -11.71 -11.01 7.32
N CYS A 331 -11.51 -10.26 6.23
CA CYS A 331 -10.66 -9.07 6.24
C CYS A 331 -11.20 -7.96 7.16
N THR A 332 -12.51 -7.70 7.11
CA THR A 332 -13.13 -6.71 7.99
C THR A 332 -13.02 -7.13 9.45
N ALA A 333 -13.24 -8.42 9.76
CA ALA A 333 -13.07 -8.94 11.11
C ALA A 333 -11.61 -8.85 11.58
N ALA A 334 -10.63 -9.15 10.71
CA ALA A 334 -9.22 -9.00 11.02
C ALA A 334 -8.86 -7.55 11.33
N TYR A 335 -9.33 -6.60 10.53
CA TYR A 335 -9.13 -5.17 10.77
C TYR A 335 -9.72 -4.74 12.12
N VAL A 336 -10.97 -5.12 12.40
CA VAL A 336 -11.62 -4.79 13.67
C VAL A 336 -10.88 -5.41 14.86
N LEU A 337 -10.40 -6.66 14.74
CA LEU A 337 -9.65 -7.32 15.82
C LEU A 337 -8.30 -6.65 16.10
N VAL A 338 -7.61 -6.17 15.06
CA VAL A 338 -6.33 -5.43 15.22
C VAL A 338 -6.51 -4.15 16.03
N PHE A 339 -7.66 -3.48 15.91
CA PHE A 339 -7.89 -2.16 16.51
C PHE A 339 -8.88 -2.15 17.68
N ALA A 340 -9.57 -3.26 17.95
CA ALA A 340 -10.52 -3.38 19.07
C ALA A 340 -9.94 -4.03 20.32
N LEU A 341 -8.77 -4.64 20.23
CA LEU A 341 -8.00 -5.24 21.33
C LEU A 341 -6.80 -4.38 21.70
#